data_bc7dae67ccca26dc6a1ad5da7a1441e3
#
_entry.id   bc7dae67ccca26dc6a1ad5da7a1441e3
#
_cell.length_a   1.000
_cell.length_b   1.000
_cell.length_c   1.000
_cell.angle_alpha   90.00
_cell.angle_beta   90.00
_cell.angle_gamma   90.00
#
_symmetry.space_group_name_H-M   'P 1'
#
loop_
_entity.id
_entity.type
_entity.pdbx_description
1 polymer ?
#
loop_
_entity_poly.entity_id
_entity_poly.type
_entity_poly.pdbx_seq_one_letter_code
_entity_poly.pdbx_strand_id
1 'polypeptide(L)'
;MSQTTKRALEASLKKLLLEKPLNKITINDITEDCGVNRMTFYYHFKDIYDLVDWILTEDAIKAMEGCQSFDTWTEAFLDILHQIRDNKALVLNVYRSVGREQVEQYLYKLLDPMLKEFADRECRDITVQDDDKQFEMCIRDRGWTVWG
;
A
#
# COMPACT_ATOMS: atom_id res chain seq x y z
N MET A 1 -3.83 -20.46 -10.48
CA MET A 1 -5.25 -20.04 -10.59
C MET A 1 -5.62 -18.89 -9.65
N SER A 2 -5.20 -18.89 -8.40
CA SER A 2 -5.52 -17.82 -7.43
C SER A 2 -5.09 -16.40 -7.85
N GLN A 3 -3.88 -16.24 -8.40
CA GLN A 3 -3.37 -14.93 -8.82
C GLN A 3 -4.11 -14.31 -10.02
N THR A 4 -4.49 -15.13 -10.99
CA THR A 4 -5.25 -14.67 -12.17
C THR A 4 -6.60 -14.09 -11.77
N THR A 5 -7.31 -14.72 -10.84
CA THR A 5 -8.60 -14.24 -10.32
C THR A 5 -8.42 -12.92 -9.55
N LYS A 6 -7.41 -12.82 -8.69
CA LYS A 6 -7.11 -11.57 -7.97
C LYS A 6 -6.83 -10.42 -8.94
N ARG A 7 -6.04 -10.67 -10.01
CA ARG A 7 -5.76 -9.68 -11.04
C ARG A 7 -7.00 -9.27 -11.86
N ALA A 8 -7.91 -10.20 -12.11
CA ALA A 8 -9.18 -9.87 -12.77
C ALA A 8 -10.05 -8.95 -11.88
N LEU A 9 -10.14 -9.24 -10.59
CA LEU A 9 -10.85 -8.40 -9.62
C LEU A 9 -10.21 -7.02 -9.47
N GLU A 10 -8.87 -6.93 -9.45
CA GLU A 10 -8.11 -5.68 -9.46
C GLU A 10 -8.44 -4.83 -10.69
N ALA A 11 -8.34 -5.43 -11.89
CA ALA A 11 -8.59 -4.72 -13.15
C ALA A 11 -10.03 -4.18 -13.21
N SER A 12 -11.00 -4.98 -12.78
CA SER A 12 -12.40 -4.58 -12.70
C SER A 12 -12.60 -3.42 -11.72
N LEU A 13 -12.02 -3.49 -10.51
CA LEU A 13 -12.13 -2.41 -9.54
C LEU A 13 -11.48 -1.13 -10.06
N LYS A 14 -10.26 -1.19 -10.64
CA LYS A 14 -9.57 -0.01 -11.22
C LYS A 14 -10.42 0.64 -12.32
N LYS A 15 -11.06 -0.14 -13.18
CA LYS A 15 -11.98 0.34 -14.22
C LYS A 15 -13.18 1.05 -13.61
N LEU A 16 -13.88 0.43 -12.67
CA LEU A 16 -15.06 0.99 -12.02
C LEU A 16 -14.77 2.28 -11.24
N LEU A 17 -13.57 2.41 -10.66
CA LEU A 17 -13.13 3.62 -9.97
C LEU A 17 -12.96 4.83 -10.89
N LEU A 18 -12.83 4.64 -12.20
CA LEU A 18 -12.84 5.73 -13.18
C LEU A 18 -14.25 6.26 -13.44
N GLU A 19 -15.28 5.43 -13.23
CA GLU A 19 -16.67 5.73 -13.53
C GLU A 19 -17.45 6.25 -12.32
N LYS A 20 -17.17 5.68 -11.13
CA LYS A 20 -17.92 6.01 -9.90
C LYS A 20 -17.06 5.93 -8.64
N PRO A 21 -17.44 6.65 -7.56
CA PRO A 21 -16.70 6.62 -6.31
C PRO A 21 -16.76 5.25 -5.63
N LEU A 22 -15.69 4.89 -4.90
CA LEU A 22 -15.52 3.58 -4.24
C LEU A 22 -16.71 3.19 -3.36
N ASN A 23 -17.28 4.15 -2.62
CA ASN A 23 -18.44 3.91 -1.75
C ASN A 23 -19.74 3.58 -2.49
N LYS A 24 -19.76 3.72 -3.82
CA LYS A 24 -20.88 3.32 -4.70
C LYS A 24 -20.58 2.06 -5.52
N ILE A 25 -19.39 1.51 -5.38
CA ILE A 25 -19.01 0.26 -6.02
C ILE A 25 -19.43 -0.88 -5.09
N THR A 26 -20.12 -1.87 -5.64
CA THR A 26 -20.50 -3.07 -4.91
C THR A 26 -19.67 -4.28 -5.35
N ILE A 27 -19.63 -5.32 -4.52
CA ILE A 27 -18.98 -6.59 -4.90
C ILE A 27 -19.63 -7.19 -6.15
N ASN A 28 -20.94 -7.00 -6.31
CA ASN A 28 -21.65 -7.47 -7.52
C ASN A 28 -21.13 -6.75 -8.77
N ASP A 29 -20.98 -5.42 -8.71
CA ASP A 29 -20.44 -4.66 -9.85
C ASP A 29 -19.07 -5.21 -10.30
N ILE A 30 -18.19 -5.50 -9.34
CA ILE A 30 -16.83 -6.02 -9.61
C ILE A 30 -16.92 -7.43 -10.21
N THR A 31 -17.71 -8.30 -9.61
CA THR A 31 -17.79 -9.70 -10.02
C THR A 31 -18.52 -9.87 -11.35
N GLU A 32 -19.52 -9.06 -11.65
CA GLU A 32 -20.21 -9.03 -12.94
C GLU A 32 -19.28 -8.51 -14.05
N ASP A 33 -18.53 -7.44 -13.79
CA ASP A 33 -17.59 -6.88 -14.79
C ASP A 33 -16.49 -7.86 -15.15
N CYS A 34 -15.94 -8.61 -14.21
CA CYS A 34 -14.87 -9.59 -14.48
C CYS A 34 -15.37 -11.03 -14.72
N GLY A 35 -16.69 -11.26 -14.70
CA GLY A 35 -17.29 -12.56 -15.01
C GLY A 35 -17.03 -13.67 -13.98
N VAL A 36 -16.80 -13.32 -12.71
CA VAL A 36 -16.59 -14.29 -11.62
C VAL A 36 -17.80 -14.35 -10.70
N ASN A 37 -17.91 -15.45 -9.94
CA ASN A 37 -18.98 -15.60 -8.96
C ASN A 37 -18.64 -14.78 -7.68
N ARG A 38 -19.66 -14.22 -7.02
CA ARG A 38 -19.55 -13.52 -5.74
C ARG A 38 -18.86 -14.37 -4.65
N MET A 39 -19.09 -15.68 -4.62
CA MET A 39 -18.41 -16.59 -3.71
C MET A 39 -16.90 -16.65 -3.98
N THR A 40 -16.49 -16.52 -5.24
CA THR A 40 -15.08 -16.44 -5.63
C THR A 40 -14.42 -15.17 -5.09
N PHE A 41 -15.15 -14.05 -5.06
CA PHE A 41 -14.67 -12.82 -4.41
C PHE A 41 -14.37 -13.08 -2.93
N TYR A 42 -15.34 -13.61 -2.18
CA TYR A 42 -15.20 -13.87 -0.73
C TYR A 42 -14.18 -14.96 -0.39
N TYR A 43 -13.84 -15.81 -1.34
CA TYR A 43 -12.72 -16.74 -1.17
C TYR A 43 -11.36 -16.04 -1.10
N HIS A 44 -11.22 -14.87 -1.74
CA HIS A 44 -9.98 -14.13 -1.84
C HIS A 44 -9.92 -12.89 -0.94
N PHE A 45 -11.04 -12.22 -0.75
CA PHE A 45 -11.11 -10.94 -0.05
C PHE A 45 -12.36 -10.88 0.84
N LYS A 46 -12.18 -10.30 2.03
CA LYS A 46 -13.26 -10.12 3.00
C LYS A 46 -14.30 -9.10 2.50
N ASP A 47 -13.81 -8.00 1.93
CA ASP A 47 -14.61 -6.90 1.41
C ASP A 47 -13.82 -6.11 0.34
N ILE A 48 -14.41 -5.04 -0.19
CA ILE A 48 -13.79 -4.21 -1.22
C ILE A 48 -12.54 -3.50 -0.69
N TYR A 49 -12.51 -3.12 0.58
CA TYR A 49 -11.37 -2.45 1.18
C TYR A 49 -10.16 -3.39 1.32
N ASP A 50 -10.40 -4.66 1.61
CA ASP A 50 -9.37 -5.70 1.62
C ASP A 50 -8.76 -5.90 0.22
N LEU A 51 -9.59 -5.84 -0.84
CA LEU A 51 -9.10 -5.84 -2.21
C LEU A 51 -8.27 -4.59 -2.52
N VAL A 52 -8.70 -3.40 -2.08
CA VAL A 52 -7.94 -2.14 -2.23
C VAL A 52 -6.58 -2.26 -1.53
N ASP A 53 -6.55 -2.72 -0.29
CA ASP A 53 -5.34 -2.89 0.52
C ASP A 53 -4.34 -3.84 -0.18
N TRP A 54 -4.85 -4.95 -0.72
CA TRP A 54 -4.06 -5.89 -1.50
C TRP A 54 -3.48 -5.27 -2.77
N ILE A 55 -4.26 -4.51 -3.55
CA ILE A 55 -3.81 -3.83 -4.77
C ILE A 55 -2.67 -2.87 -4.45
N LEU A 56 -2.87 -2.01 -3.45
CA LEU A 56 -1.89 -1.02 -3.05
C LEU A 56 -0.59 -1.66 -2.56
N THR A 57 -0.70 -2.75 -1.79
CA THR A 57 0.46 -3.51 -1.30
C THR A 57 1.24 -4.16 -2.44
N GLU A 58 0.54 -4.79 -3.39
CA GLU A 58 1.17 -5.42 -4.56
C GLU A 58 1.85 -4.40 -5.48
N ASP A 59 1.20 -3.25 -5.72
CA ASP A 59 1.77 -2.18 -6.55
C ASP A 59 3.03 -1.58 -5.89
N ALA A 60 3.03 -1.45 -4.56
CA ALA A 60 4.18 -1.00 -3.80
C ALA A 60 5.34 -2.02 -3.80
N ILE A 61 5.05 -3.31 -3.58
CA ILE A 61 6.06 -4.37 -3.64
C ILE A 61 6.73 -4.37 -5.02
N LYS A 62 5.95 -4.29 -6.09
CA LYS A 62 6.50 -4.24 -7.46
C LYS A 62 7.39 -3.02 -7.71
N ALA A 63 6.98 -1.84 -7.21
CA ALA A 63 7.79 -0.64 -7.33
C ALA A 63 9.13 -0.77 -6.61
N MET A 64 9.18 -1.58 -5.54
CA MET A 64 10.38 -1.82 -4.74
C MET A 64 11.21 -3.02 -5.21
N GLU A 65 10.67 -3.87 -6.11
CA GLU A 65 11.42 -4.97 -6.70
C GLU A 65 12.63 -4.44 -7.47
N GLY A 66 13.83 -4.80 -7.03
CA GLY A 66 15.10 -4.36 -7.64
C GLY A 66 15.81 -3.20 -6.94
N CYS A 67 15.26 -2.64 -5.88
CA CYS A 67 15.93 -1.62 -5.09
C CYS A 67 17.08 -2.23 -4.27
N GLN A 68 18.32 -2.03 -4.73
CA GLN A 68 19.52 -2.58 -4.08
C GLN A 68 20.45 -1.50 -3.51
N SER A 69 20.20 -0.23 -3.81
CA SER A 69 21.01 0.92 -3.37
C SER A 69 20.14 2.12 -3.04
N PHE A 70 20.72 3.15 -2.43
CA PHE A 70 20.03 4.41 -2.17
C PHE A 70 19.51 5.07 -3.45
N ASP A 71 20.31 5.06 -4.51
CA ASP A 71 19.93 5.67 -5.79
C ASP A 71 18.72 4.95 -6.40
N THR A 72 18.72 3.61 -6.44
CA THR A 72 17.61 2.81 -6.95
C THR A 72 16.36 2.93 -6.06
N TRP A 73 16.52 3.10 -4.75
CA TRP A 73 15.43 3.36 -3.83
C TRP A 73 14.78 4.73 -4.10
N THR A 74 15.61 5.75 -4.31
CA THR A 74 15.13 7.12 -4.63
C THR A 74 14.37 7.14 -5.95
N GLU A 75 14.87 6.44 -6.97
CA GLU A 75 14.18 6.29 -8.26
C GLU A 75 12.83 5.59 -8.11
N ALA A 76 12.77 4.46 -7.39
CA ALA A 76 11.52 3.73 -7.14
C ALA A 76 10.51 4.58 -6.35
N PHE A 77 10.97 5.35 -5.38
CA PHE A 77 10.10 6.26 -4.62
C PHE A 77 9.54 7.37 -5.51
N LEU A 78 10.36 7.96 -6.39
CA LEU A 78 9.91 8.95 -7.37
C LEU A 78 8.91 8.34 -8.36
N ASP A 79 9.11 7.10 -8.79
CA ASP A 79 8.17 6.40 -9.66
C ASP A 79 6.81 6.19 -8.99
N ILE A 80 6.78 5.84 -7.71
CA ILE A 80 5.54 5.77 -6.92
C ILE A 80 4.84 7.13 -6.89
N LEU A 81 5.58 8.22 -6.64
CA LEU A 81 5.01 9.57 -6.64
C LEU A 81 4.49 9.97 -8.02
N HIS A 82 5.18 9.59 -9.10
CA HIS A 82 4.71 9.81 -10.47
C HIS A 82 3.42 9.03 -10.74
N GLN A 83 3.33 7.77 -10.35
CA GLN A 83 2.12 6.95 -10.48
C GLN A 83 0.94 7.54 -9.71
N ILE A 84 1.17 8.03 -8.48
CA ILE A 84 0.14 8.73 -7.69
C ILE A 84 -0.35 9.99 -8.43
N ARG A 85 0.57 10.79 -8.97
CA ARG A 85 0.24 12.00 -9.73
C ARG A 85 -0.55 11.68 -11.00
N ASP A 86 -0.12 10.68 -11.75
CA ASP A 86 -0.72 10.31 -13.03
C ASP A 86 -2.11 9.66 -12.84
N ASN A 87 -2.32 8.98 -11.69
CA ASN A 87 -3.58 8.40 -11.28
C ASN A 87 -4.32 9.22 -10.20
N LYS A 88 -4.09 10.54 -10.16
CA LYS A 88 -4.61 11.44 -9.11
C LYS A 88 -6.11 11.29 -8.86
N ALA A 89 -6.92 11.14 -9.91
CA ALA A 89 -8.38 11.01 -9.78
C ALA A 89 -8.75 9.72 -9.01
N LEU A 90 -8.10 8.60 -9.32
CA LEU A 90 -8.28 7.31 -8.66
C LEU A 90 -7.83 7.38 -7.19
N VAL A 91 -6.64 7.92 -6.96
CA VAL A 91 -6.07 8.06 -5.60
C VAL A 91 -6.97 8.92 -4.73
N LEU A 92 -7.46 10.07 -5.23
CA LEU A 92 -8.39 10.93 -4.50
C LEU A 92 -9.74 10.27 -4.26
N ASN A 93 -10.23 9.45 -5.20
CA ASN A 93 -11.46 8.70 -5.03
C ASN A 93 -11.34 7.69 -3.88
N VAL A 94 -10.27 6.91 -3.86
CA VAL A 94 -9.96 5.98 -2.77
C VAL A 94 -9.79 6.72 -1.44
N TYR A 95 -8.96 7.76 -1.40
CA TYR A 95 -8.69 8.56 -0.20
C TYR A 95 -9.98 9.10 0.44
N ARG A 96 -10.89 9.67 -0.37
CA ARG A 96 -12.16 10.22 0.12
C ARG A 96 -13.14 9.15 0.62
N SER A 97 -13.00 7.92 0.14
CA SER A 97 -13.91 6.81 0.45
C SER A 97 -13.46 5.97 1.63
N VAL A 98 -12.14 5.80 1.79
CA VAL A 98 -11.53 4.93 2.81
C VAL A 98 -11.37 5.67 4.16
N GLY A 99 -11.19 6.99 4.13
CA GLY A 99 -10.94 7.80 5.32
C GLY A 99 -9.45 7.93 5.65
N ARG A 100 -9.15 9.00 6.39
CA ARG A 100 -7.77 9.41 6.70
C ARG A 100 -7.01 8.35 7.49
N GLU A 101 -7.63 7.80 8.52
CA GLU A 101 -6.99 6.84 9.43
C GLU A 101 -6.50 5.58 8.71
N GLN A 102 -7.31 5.02 7.81
CA GLN A 102 -6.95 3.84 7.03
C GLN A 102 -5.81 4.12 6.05
N VAL A 103 -5.81 5.32 5.43
CA VAL A 103 -4.71 5.73 4.54
C VAL A 103 -3.41 5.90 5.33
N GLU A 104 -3.46 6.50 6.52
CA GLU A 104 -2.29 6.64 7.40
C GLU A 104 -1.74 5.26 7.82
N GLN A 105 -2.60 4.35 8.25
CA GLN A 105 -2.20 2.97 8.58
C GLN A 105 -1.59 2.23 7.38
N TYR A 106 -2.14 2.44 6.19
CA TYR A 106 -1.62 1.86 4.97
C TYR A 106 -0.22 2.41 4.65
N LEU A 107 -0.05 3.73 4.67
CA LEU A 107 1.26 4.36 4.45
C LEU A 107 2.30 3.89 5.47
N TYR A 108 1.89 3.71 6.72
CA TYR A 108 2.76 3.18 7.77
C TYR A 108 3.22 1.75 7.45
N LYS A 109 2.29 0.86 7.10
CA LYS A 109 2.62 -0.53 6.72
C LYS A 109 3.55 -0.61 5.50
N LEU A 110 3.42 0.34 4.58
CA LEU A 110 4.24 0.42 3.39
C LEU A 110 5.64 0.95 3.68
N LEU A 111 5.74 2.04 4.42
CA LEU A 111 7.00 2.76 4.63
C LEU A 111 7.87 2.11 5.72
N ASP A 112 7.28 1.53 6.78
CA ASP A 112 8.04 0.98 7.91
C ASP A 112 9.03 -0.13 7.50
N PRO A 113 8.66 -1.17 6.74
CA PRO A 113 9.63 -2.18 6.29
C PRO A 113 10.68 -1.61 5.33
N MET A 114 10.31 -0.65 4.48
CA MET A 114 11.22 0.01 3.56
C MET A 114 12.29 0.82 4.30
N LEU A 115 11.86 1.63 5.26
CA LEU A 115 12.77 2.45 6.08
C LEU A 115 13.68 1.58 6.94
N LYS A 116 13.17 0.47 7.49
CA LYS A 116 13.98 -0.47 8.27
C LYS A 116 15.04 -1.15 7.40
N GLU A 117 14.66 -1.66 6.23
CA GLU A 117 15.62 -2.29 5.33
C GLU A 117 16.69 -1.30 4.84
N PHE A 118 16.30 -0.06 4.57
CA PHE A 118 17.22 1.01 4.22
C PHE A 118 18.17 1.34 5.39
N ALA A 119 17.65 1.55 6.59
CA ALA A 119 18.45 1.83 7.77
C ALA A 119 19.42 0.67 8.08
N ASP A 120 18.99 -0.59 7.98
CA ASP A 120 19.83 -1.76 8.20
C ASP A 120 20.98 -1.88 7.19
N ARG A 121 20.78 -1.41 5.97
CA ARG A 121 21.84 -1.39 4.93
C ARG A 121 22.84 -0.27 5.12
N GLU A 122 22.35 0.94 5.26
CA GLU A 122 23.21 2.15 5.36
C GLU A 122 23.92 2.25 6.71
N CYS A 123 23.30 1.75 7.79
CA CYS A 123 23.86 1.81 9.14
C CYS A 123 24.79 0.63 9.48
N ARG A 124 25.00 -0.34 8.59
CA ARG A 124 25.92 -1.48 8.85
C ARG A 124 27.35 -1.06 9.10
N ASP A 125 27.77 0.06 8.48
CA ASP A 125 29.14 0.59 8.61
C ASP A 125 29.25 1.72 9.65
N ILE A 126 28.12 2.14 10.25
CA ILE A 126 28.12 3.14 11.31
C ILE A 126 28.15 2.41 12.65
N THR A 127 29.24 2.54 13.37
CA THR A 127 29.33 2.12 14.77
C THR A 127 28.42 3.05 15.58
N VAL A 128 27.15 2.63 15.78
CA VAL A 128 26.19 3.37 16.61
C VAL A 128 26.71 3.38 18.04
N GLN A 129 27.05 4.55 18.56
CA GLN A 129 27.43 4.70 19.97
C GLN A 129 26.25 4.32 20.88
N ASP A 130 26.53 3.85 22.09
CA ASP A 130 25.49 3.35 23.02
C ASP A 130 24.40 4.41 23.32
N ASP A 131 24.71 5.70 23.20
CA ASP A 131 23.73 6.80 23.35
C ASP A 131 22.64 6.78 22.26
N ASP A 132 22.98 6.39 21.01
CA ASP A 132 22.02 6.34 19.90
C ASP A 132 21.07 5.14 20.03
N LYS A 133 21.55 4.02 20.61
CA LYS A 133 20.70 2.86 20.91
C LYS A 133 19.64 3.19 21.99
N GLN A 134 19.96 4.10 22.91
CA GLN A 134 19.03 4.57 23.93
C GLN A 134 17.93 5.44 23.30
N PHE A 135 18.25 6.18 22.23
CA PHE A 135 17.27 6.95 21.47
C PHE A 135 16.32 6.07 20.66
N GLU A 136 16.82 5.03 20.01
CA GLU A 136 15.96 4.02 19.34
C GLU A 136 15.03 3.30 20.31
N MET A 137 15.52 2.95 21.49
CA MET A 137 14.72 2.32 22.54
C MET A 137 13.64 3.28 23.08
N CYS A 138 13.93 4.57 23.17
CA CYS A 138 12.95 5.60 23.54
C CYS A 138 11.86 5.81 22.49
N ILE A 139 12.18 5.69 21.20
CA ILE A 139 11.19 5.75 20.11
C ILE A 139 10.28 4.52 20.14
N ARG A 140 10.86 3.34 20.41
CA ARG A 140 10.12 2.07 20.46
C ARG A 140 9.23 1.95 21.71
N ASP A 141 9.70 2.38 22.89
CA ASP A 141 8.98 2.25 24.17
C ASP A 141 7.95 3.36 24.40
N ARG A 142 8.17 4.54 23.80
CA ARG A 142 7.17 5.61 23.78
C ARG A 142 6.25 5.45 22.57
N GLY A 143 5.66 4.29 22.34
CA GLY A 143 4.76 4.08 21.22
C GLY A 143 4.13 5.41 20.80
N TRP A 144 4.39 5.84 19.57
CA TRP A 144 3.94 7.13 19.05
C TRP A 144 2.42 7.29 19.22
N THR A 145 2.01 7.62 20.42
CA THR A 145 0.73 8.28 20.70
C THR A 145 0.94 9.78 20.53
N VAL A 146 1.40 10.17 19.33
CA VAL A 146 1.32 11.55 18.90
C VAL A 146 0.21 11.59 17.90
N TRP A 147 -0.94 11.85 18.42
CA TRP A 147 -2.09 12.60 17.89
C TRP A 147 -3.29 12.27 18.78
N GLY A 148 -3.37 12.99 19.93
CA GLY A 148 -4.63 13.28 20.60
C GLY A 148 -5.32 14.39 19.82
#